data_e67e57062ce621ba98579368f0fed70e
#
_entry.id   e67e57062ce621ba98579368f0fed70e
#
_cell.length_a   1.000
_cell.length_b   1.000
_cell.length_c   1.000
_cell.angle_alpha   90.00
_cell.angle_beta   90.00
_cell.angle_gamma   90.00
#
_symmetry.space_group_name_H-M   'P 1'
#
loop_
_entity.id
_entity.type
_entity.pdbx_description
1 polymer ?
#
loop_
_entity_poly.entity_id
_entity_poly.type
_entity_poly.pdbx_seq_one_letter_code
_entity_poly.pdbx_strand_id
1 'polypeptide(L)'
;MTFKIFATCDIGKEALDRLRQKGWDVEVYDHIEPPPKILILEKVKGGVDALVTTLRDPIDEEVFAAGKAAKLKVVAQDAVGFDNIDRAAANKHKIPFSNTADVLTDATAEFAFLIMGAVARKTWPSEQMVREQTWSTWHPYHPWLGDEVTGKTVAVIGTGRIGKSFIKKAVGFDMDVLCHDPAFEDRKFVESVRRVLDLRHREGLVPRRQTIDYVPFEEALRRADFVSLHVALTRPGESDWPTYHLMDERRLQMMKPTAYLVNTSRGPVVDENALARALLEGWIAGAALDVFEKEPLPAESPLRDDRLKLKLRMFHHFASAGRATRLSPDPDVGMAGRTVQAVIDVLENRYGSPGKVPYVVNKEAF
;
A
#
# COMPACT_ATOMS: atom_id res chain seq x y z
N MET A 1 -30.92 -17.63 12.32
CA MET A 1 -31.16 -16.22 11.88
C MET A 1 -30.44 -16.03 10.58
N THR A 2 -31.08 -15.48 9.57
CA THR A 2 -30.44 -15.14 8.30
C THR A 2 -29.91 -13.71 8.42
N PHE A 3 -28.60 -13.51 8.30
CA PHE A 3 -28.01 -12.18 8.29
C PHE A 3 -28.05 -11.60 6.87
N LYS A 4 -28.15 -10.28 6.78
CA LYS A 4 -28.12 -9.51 5.54
C LYS A 4 -26.78 -8.80 5.38
N ILE A 5 -26.09 -9.03 4.28
CA ILE A 5 -24.79 -8.46 3.98
C ILE A 5 -24.89 -7.66 2.69
N PHE A 6 -24.37 -6.43 2.68
CA PHE A 6 -24.18 -5.65 1.48
C PHE A 6 -22.69 -5.48 1.20
N ALA A 7 -22.25 -5.92 0.02
CA ALA A 7 -20.90 -5.71 -0.48
C ALA A 7 -20.90 -4.59 -1.53
N THR A 8 -20.07 -3.58 -1.35
CA THR A 8 -19.96 -2.41 -2.23
C THR A 8 -19.26 -2.72 -3.55
N CYS A 9 -18.69 -3.91 -3.68
CA CYS A 9 -18.21 -4.47 -4.95
C CYS A 9 -18.05 -6.00 -4.83
N ASP A 10 -17.83 -6.66 -5.95
CA ASP A 10 -17.41 -8.06 -5.96
C ASP A 10 -15.95 -8.17 -5.50
N ILE A 11 -15.72 -8.79 -4.34
CA ILE A 11 -14.40 -9.09 -3.80
C ILE A 11 -13.92 -10.51 -4.15
N GLY A 12 -14.68 -11.25 -4.93
CA GLY A 12 -14.39 -12.62 -5.33
C GLY A 12 -15.48 -13.61 -4.91
N LYS A 13 -16.00 -14.31 -5.91
CA LYS A 13 -17.12 -15.23 -5.77
C LYS A 13 -16.90 -16.29 -4.68
N GLU A 14 -15.73 -16.94 -4.67
CA GLU A 14 -15.43 -18.03 -3.73
C GLU A 14 -15.46 -17.56 -2.26
N ALA A 15 -14.97 -16.35 -1.99
CA ALA A 15 -15.02 -15.78 -0.65
C ALA A 15 -16.45 -15.43 -0.24
N LEU A 16 -17.21 -14.75 -1.12
CA LEU A 16 -18.60 -14.39 -0.84
C LEU A 16 -19.52 -15.61 -0.72
N ASP A 17 -19.24 -16.69 -1.45
CA ASP A 17 -19.99 -17.95 -1.35
C ASP A 17 -19.87 -18.59 0.04
N ARG A 18 -18.80 -18.35 0.80
CA ARG A 18 -18.70 -18.78 2.21
C ARG A 18 -19.80 -18.17 3.09
N LEU A 19 -20.23 -16.92 2.80
CA LEU A 19 -21.36 -16.28 3.49
C LEU A 19 -22.69 -16.89 3.03
N ARG A 20 -22.87 -17.10 1.72
CA ARG A 20 -24.09 -17.70 1.14
C ARG A 20 -24.30 -19.13 1.61
N GLN A 21 -23.23 -19.93 1.76
CA GLN A 21 -23.30 -21.30 2.29
C GLN A 21 -23.79 -21.37 3.74
N LYS A 22 -23.71 -20.26 4.50
CA LYS A 22 -24.31 -20.15 5.84
C LYS A 22 -25.82 -19.84 5.80
N GLY A 23 -26.40 -19.72 4.61
CA GLY A 23 -27.80 -19.32 4.43
C GLY A 23 -28.02 -17.82 4.65
N TRP A 24 -26.98 -17.00 4.52
CA TRP A 24 -27.05 -15.56 4.68
C TRP A 24 -27.39 -14.88 3.35
N ASP A 25 -28.12 -13.76 3.41
CA ASP A 25 -28.51 -12.96 2.26
C ASP A 25 -27.35 -12.02 1.90
N VAL A 26 -26.73 -12.21 0.73
CA VAL A 26 -25.55 -11.46 0.28
C VAL A 26 -25.86 -10.75 -1.00
N GLU A 27 -26.10 -9.45 -0.89
CA GLU A 27 -26.24 -8.53 -2.02
C GLU A 27 -24.87 -7.93 -2.37
N VAL A 28 -24.54 -7.92 -3.64
CA VAL A 28 -23.30 -7.35 -4.19
C VAL A 28 -23.66 -6.23 -5.16
N TYR A 29 -23.01 -5.09 -5.00
CA TYR A 29 -23.08 -4.02 -5.99
C TYR A 29 -22.18 -4.36 -7.18
N ASP A 30 -22.82 -4.79 -8.28
CA ASP A 30 -22.13 -5.31 -9.47
C ASP A 30 -21.86 -4.21 -10.50
N HIS A 31 -21.00 -3.26 -10.12
CA HIS A 31 -20.51 -2.20 -10.99
C HIS A 31 -19.02 -1.94 -10.71
N ILE A 32 -18.31 -1.48 -11.76
CA ILE A 32 -16.88 -1.10 -11.62
C ILE A 32 -16.73 0.15 -10.76
N GLU A 33 -17.61 1.13 -10.97
CA GLU A 33 -17.63 2.35 -10.18
C GLU A 33 -18.12 2.07 -8.75
N PRO A 34 -17.62 2.78 -7.73
CA PRO A 34 -18.11 2.62 -6.38
C PRO A 34 -19.58 3.04 -6.25
N PRO A 35 -20.37 2.43 -5.37
CA PRO A 35 -21.72 2.87 -5.12
C PRO A 35 -21.72 4.32 -4.60
N PRO A 36 -22.68 5.14 -5.01
CA PRO A 36 -22.83 6.47 -4.42
C PRO A 36 -23.14 6.32 -2.91
N LYS A 37 -22.62 7.24 -2.09
CA LYS A 37 -22.82 7.22 -0.63
C LYS A 37 -24.28 7.07 -0.22
N ILE A 38 -25.19 7.68 -0.97
CA ILE A 38 -26.64 7.59 -0.70
C ILE A 38 -27.13 6.13 -0.73
N LEU A 39 -26.63 5.32 -1.65
CA LEU A 39 -26.98 3.90 -1.74
C LEU A 39 -26.45 3.12 -0.53
N ILE A 40 -25.22 3.40 -0.09
CA ILE A 40 -24.67 2.80 1.13
C ILE A 40 -25.58 3.11 2.33
N LEU A 41 -25.98 4.38 2.47
CA LEU A 41 -26.89 4.82 3.52
C LEU A 41 -28.28 4.16 3.43
N GLU A 42 -28.83 3.99 2.23
CA GLU A 42 -30.11 3.29 2.02
C GLU A 42 -30.01 1.83 2.46
N LYS A 43 -28.92 1.12 2.09
CA LYS A 43 -28.71 -0.27 2.50
C LYS A 43 -28.56 -0.39 4.01
N VAL A 44 -27.79 0.51 4.64
CA VAL A 44 -27.62 0.55 6.09
C VAL A 44 -28.96 0.79 6.79
N LYS A 45 -29.72 1.83 6.36
CA LYS A 45 -31.05 2.12 6.92
C LYS A 45 -32.05 0.99 6.66
N GLY A 46 -31.89 0.23 5.55
CA GLY A 46 -32.67 -0.95 5.23
C GLY A 46 -32.37 -2.18 6.12
N GLY A 47 -31.41 -2.06 7.04
CA GLY A 47 -31.15 -3.05 8.10
C GLY A 47 -30.22 -4.17 7.66
N VAL A 48 -29.15 -3.87 6.91
CA VAL A 48 -28.06 -4.84 6.72
C VAL A 48 -27.31 -5.07 8.04
N ASP A 49 -26.92 -6.32 8.29
CA ASP A 49 -26.14 -6.70 9.47
C ASP A 49 -24.65 -6.43 9.30
N ALA A 50 -24.13 -6.49 8.06
CA ALA A 50 -22.74 -6.23 7.73
C ALA A 50 -22.60 -5.46 6.43
N LEU A 51 -21.59 -4.55 6.39
CA LEU A 51 -21.06 -3.94 5.17
C LEU A 51 -19.72 -4.57 4.83
N VAL A 52 -19.53 -4.96 3.59
CA VAL A 52 -18.21 -5.26 3.00
C VAL A 52 -17.85 -4.08 2.12
N THR A 53 -16.74 -3.41 2.41
CA THR A 53 -16.35 -2.14 1.82
C THR A 53 -14.94 -2.18 1.25
N THR A 54 -14.60 -1.19 0.42
CA THR A 54 -13.26 -0.97 -0.14
C THR A 54 -12.72 0.43 0.18
N LEU A 55 -11.51 0.73 -0.26
CA LEU A 55 -10.87 2.05 -0.11
C LEU A 55 -11.70 3.24 -0.68
N ARG A 56 -12.63 2.94 -1.61
CA ARG A 56 -13.38 3.94 -2.36
C ARG A 56 -14.64 4.42 -1.65
N ASP A 57 -15.06 3.70 -0.62
CA ASP A 57 -16.36 3.88 0.03
C ASP A 57 -16.23 4.82 1.24
N PRO A 58 -16.89 6.00 1.25
CA PRO A 58 -16.82 6.90 2.39
C PRO A 58 -17.67 6.38 3.55
N ILE A 59 -17.03 5.85 4.59
CA ILE A 59 -17.67 5.31 5.80
C ILE A 59 -17.46 6.29 6.97
N ASP A 60 -18.23 7.34 6.98
CA ASP A 60 -18.12 8.44 7.91
C ASP A 60 -19.15 8.40 9.08
N GLU A 61 -19.21 9.46 9.87
CA GLU A 61 -20.13 9.61 11.00
C GLU A 61 -21.60 9.36 10.61
N GLU A 62 -22.03 9.80 9.42
CA GLU A 62 -23.42 9.62 8.98
C GLU A 62 -23.75 8.14 8.76
N VAL A 63 -22.82 7.37 8.15
CA VAL A 63 -22.97 5.94 7.93
C VAL A 63 -22.99 5.19 9.27
N PHE A 64 -22.09 5.52 10.20
CA PHE A 64 -22.07 4.88 11.51
C PHE A 64 -23.28 5.23 12.37
N ALA A 65 -23.75 6.47 12.34
CA ALA A 65 -24.98 6.88 13.04
C ALA A 65 -26.21 6.13 12.52
N ALA A 66 -26.38 6.06 11.19
CA ALA A 66 -27.42 5.26 10.56
C ALA A 66 -27.31 3.77 10.91
N GLY A 67 -26.06 3.24 10.88
CA GLY A 67 -25.75 1.87 11.25
C GLY A 67 -26.13 1.54 12.69
N LYS A 68 -25.85 2.43 13.63
CA LYS A 68 -26.25 2.25 15.03
C LYS A 68 -27.75 2.18 15.19
N ALA A 69 -28.50 3.05 14.51
CA ALA A 69 -29.95 3.06 14.54
C ALA A 69 -30.56 1.78 13.93
N ALA A 70 -29.98 1.29 12.84
CA ALA A 70 -30.42 0.09 12.11
C ALA A 70 -29.80 -1.23 12.62
N LYS A 71 -28.94 -1.18 13.66
CA LYS A 71 -28.28 -2.34 14.29
C LYS A 71 -27.22 -3.02 13.38
N LEU A 72 -26.52 -2.25 12.53
CA LEU A 72 -25.34 -2.70 11.81
C LEU A 72 -24.29 -3.26 12.80
N LYS A 73 -23.77 -4.45 12.53
CA LYS A 73 -22.91 -5.19 13.46
C LYS A 73 -21.44 -5.11 13.13
N VAL A 74 -21.10 -4.92 11.84
CA VAL A 74 -19.70 -4.83 11.39
C VAL A 74 -19.57 -4.14 10.06
N VAL A 75 -18.45 -3.41 9.88
CA VAL A 75 -17.92 -2.94 8.60
C VAL A 75 -16.64 -3.72 8.32
N ALA A 76 -16.59 -4.49 7.25
CA ALA A 76 -15.42 -5.29 6.88
C ALA A 76 -14.75 -4.67 5.64
N GLN A 77 -13.59 -4.05 5.83
CA GLN A 77 -12.84 -3.38 4.78
C GLN A 77 -11.94 -4.35 4.02
N ASP A 78 -12.13 -4.47 2.71
CA ASP A 78 -11.26 -5.26 1.83
C ASP A 78 -10.02 -4.47 1.40
N ALA A 79 -9.30 -3.96 2.37
CA ALA A 79 -8.04 -3.23 2.24
C ALA A 79 -7.29 -3.20 3.58
N VAL A 80 -5.98 -2.88 3.55
CA VAL A 80 -5.21 -2.61 4.79
C VAL A 80 -5.44 -1.19 5.28
N GLY A 81 -5.40 -0.22 4.36
CA GLY A 81 -5.68 1.16 4.71
C GLY A 81 -7.16 1.39 5.00
N PHE A 82 -7.43 2.33 5.86
CA PHE A 82 -8.79 2.67 6.27
C PHE A 82 -8.99 4.19 6.41
N ASP A 83 -8.27 4.96 5.62
CA ASP A 83 -8.35 6.43 5.60
C ASP A 83 -9.76 6.93 5.20
N ASN A 84 -10.54 6.08 4.55
CA ASN A 84 -11.94 6.29 4.18
C ASN A 84 -12.94 5.95 5.29
N ILE A 85 -12.49 5.40 6.42
CA ILE A 85 -13.33 5.02 7.57
C ILE A 85 -13.07 5.97 8.74
N ASP A 86 -14.12 6.64 9.20
CA ASP A 86 -14.05 7.46 10.40
C ASP A 86 -13.98 6.59 11.67
N ARG A 87 -12.74 6.36 12.15
CA ARG A 87 -12.49 5.56 13.36
C ARG A 87 -13.13 6.15 14.61
N ALA A 88 -13.16 7.48 14.73
CA ALA A 88 -13.76 8.13 15.89
C ALA A 88 -15.27 7.88 15.93
N ALA A 89 -15.94 7.99 14.78
CA ALA A 89 -17.35 7.65 14.62
C ALA A 89 -17.62 6.16 14.89
N ALA A 90 -16.81 5.26 14.35
CA ALA A 90 -16.92 3.83 14.62
C ALA A 90 -16.86 3.53 16.12
N ASN A 91 -15.92 4.13 16.83
CA ASN A 91 -15.75 4.00 18.28
C ASN A 91 -16.95 4.58 19.06
N LYS A 92 -17.39 5.79 18.70
CA LYS A 92 -18.55 6.47 19.30
C LYS A 92 -19.81 5.63 19.19
N HIS A 93 -20.06 5.03 18.02
CA HIS A 93 -21.24 4.22 17.75
C HIS A 93 -21.08 2.75 18.16
N LYS A 94 -19.88 2.35 18.61
CA LYS A 94 -19.54 0.97 18.97
C LYS A 94 -19.86 -0.02 17.84
N ILE A 95 -19.46 0.31 16.63
CA ILE A 95 -19.54 -0.58 15.49
C ILE A 95 -18.10 -1.00 15.13
N PRO A 96 -17.78 -2.31 15.19
CA PRO A 96 -16.45 -2.79 14.83
C PRO A 96 -16.22 -2.63 13.34
N PHE A 97 -14.98 -2.24 12.98
CA PHE A 97 -14.53 -2.36 11.61
C PHE A 97 -13.23 -3.14 11.53
N SER A 98 -13.08 -3.92 10.47
CA SER A 98 -11.91 -4.76 10.22
C SER A 98 -11.15 -4.30 8.98
N ASN A 99 -9.91 -4.75 8.86
CA ASN A 99 -9.09 -4.58 7.67
C ASN A 99 -8.35 -5.88 7.31
N THR A 100 -7.67 -5.89 6.16
CA THR A 100 -6.96 -7.06 5.65
C THR A 100 -5.44 -6.98 5.92
N ALA A 101 -5.06 -6.51 7.11
CA ALA A 101 -3.65 -6.47 7.50
C ALA A 101 -3.01 -7.87 7.39
N ASP A 102 -1.71 -7.89 7.11
CA ASP A 102 -0.83 -9.05 6.94
C ASP A 102 -0.88 -9.74 5.58
N VAL A 103 -2.05 -10.08 5.03
CA VAL A 103 -2.17 -10.92 3.82
C VAL A 103 -1.59 -10.29 2.55
N LEU A 104 -1.54 -8.97 2.45
CA LEU A 104 -0.97 -8.28 1.28
C LEU A 104 0.48 -7.79 1.48
N THR A 105 1.09 -8.09 2.62
CA THR A 105 2.41 -7.57 3.00
C THR A 105 3.47 -7.91 1.95
N ASP A 106 3.57 -9.17 1.57
CA ASP A 106 4.59 -9.61 0.61
C ASP A 106 4.30 -9.15 -0.81
N ALA A 107 3.03 -9.16 -1.24
CA ALA A 107 2.64 -8.69 -2.58
C ALA A 107 2.95 -7.20 -2.77
N THR A 108 2.62 -6.36 -1.78
CA THR A 108 2.91 -4.91 -1.84
C THR A 108 4.42 -4.63 -1.83
N ALA A 109 5.17 -5.33 -0.98
CA ALA A 109 6.63 -5.20 -0.94
C ALA A 109 7.31 -5.70 -2.22
N GLU A 110 6.79 -6.77 -2.81
CA GLU A 110 7.24 -7.31 -4.09
C GLU A 110 7.01 -6.30 -5.21
N PHE A 111 5.79 -5.77 -5.30
CA PHE A 111 5.46 -4.78 -6.32
C PHE A 111 6.31 -3.51 -6.19
N ALA A 112 6.50 -2.98 -4.97
CA ALA A 112 7.37 -1.84 -4.72
C ALA A 112 8.79 -2.08 -5.24
N PHE A 113 9.34 -3.29 -5.01
CA PHE A 113 10.66 -3.67 -5.49
C PHE A 113 10.72 -3.81 -7.01
N LEU A 114 9.69 -4.42 -7.61
CA LEU A 114 9.60 -4.59 -9.07
C LEU A 114 9.52 -3.24 -9.81
N ILE A 115 8.68 -2.31 -9.34
CA ILE A 115 8.55 -0.98 -9.98
C ILE A 115 9.78 -0.11 -9.75
N MET A 116 10.49 -0.28 -8.63
CA MET A 116 11.80 0.34 -8.40
C MET A 116 12.80 -0.08 -9.48
N GLY A 117 12.94 -1.38 -9.70
CA GLY A 117 13.79 -1.91 -10.78
C GLY A 117 13.32 -1.48 -12.17
N ALA A 118 12.01 -1.47 -12.41
CA ALA A 118 11.43 -1.11 -13.70
C ALA A 118 11.71 0.35 -14.10
N VAL A 119 11.59 1.30 -13.16
CA VAL A 119 11.88 2.71 -13.46
C VAL A 119 13.37 2.95 -13.66
N ALA A 120 14.23 2.35 -12.84
CA ALA A 120 15.69 2.46 -12.96
C ALA A 120 16.20 1.85 -14.28
N ARG A 121 15.73 0.66 -14.63
CA ARG A 121 16.15 -0.08 -15.85
C ARG A 121 15.43 0.37 -17.13
N LYS A 122 14.56 1.40 -17.06
CA LYS A 122 13.83 1.92 -18.24
C LYS A 122 13.07 0.83 -19.00
N THR A 123 12.47 -0.16 -18.31
CA THR A 123 11.85 -1.33 -18.92
C THR A 123 10.71 -0.98 -19.86
N TRP A 124 9.82 -0.07 -19.44
CA TRP A 124 8.67 0.33 -20.24
C TRP A 124 9.05 1.07 -21.53
N PRO A 125 9.89 2.14 -21.52
CA PRO A 125 10.28 2.79 -22.76
C PRO A 125 11.03 1.83 -23.70
N SER A 126 11.78 0.89 -23.17
CA SER A 126 12.42 -0.16 -23.98
C SER A 126 11.38 -1.08 -24.65
N GLU A 127 10.35 -1.51 -23.91
CA GLU A 127 9.25 -2.30 -24.46
C GLU A 127 8.50 -1.53 -25.56
N GLN A 128 8.21 -0.22 -25.33
CA GLN A 128 7.51 0.60 -26.31
C GLN A 128 8.26 0.69 -27.63
N MET A 129 9.59 0.82 -27.62
CA MET A 129 10.38 0.83 -28.86
C MET A 129 10.15 -0.42 -29.69
N VAL A 130 10.03 -1.59 -29.09
CA VAL A 130 9.75 -2.84 -29.80
C VAL A 130 8.34 -2.83 -30.36
N ARG A 131 7.34 -2.43 -29.56
CA ARG A 131 5.93 -2.38 -29.98
C ARG A 131 5.69 -1.35 -31.10
N GLU A 132 6.33 -0.20 -31.01
CA GLU A 132 6.21 0.91 -31.97
C GLU A 132 7.13 0.74 -33.19
N GLN A 133 7.90 -0.35 -33.27
CA GLN A 133 8.84 -0.63 -34.35
C GLN A 133 9.90 0.47 -34.57
N THR A 134 10.27 1.17 -33.50
CA THR A 134 11.28 2.21 -33.52
C THR A 134 12.69 1.68 -33.19
N TRP A 135 12.79 0.42 -32.78
CA TRP A 135 14.07 -0.25 -32.56
C TRP A 135 14.65 -0.73 -33.90
N SER A 136 15.74 -0.14 -34.34
CA SER A 136 16.37 -0.42 -35.62
C SER A 136 17.63 -1.30 -35.51
N THR A 137 18.37 -1.20 -34.39
CA THR A 137 19.64 -1.94 -34.20
C THR A 137 20.03 -1.98 -32.72
N TRP A 138 20.86 -2.95 -32.36
CA TRP A 138 21.54 -2.94 -31.07
C TRP A 138 22.65 -1.86 -31.07
N HIS A 139 22.70 -1.09 -29.97
CA HIS A 139 23.73 -0.08 -29.78
C HIS A 139 24.11 0.02 -28.28
N PRO A 140 25.39 0.16 -27.92
CA PRO A 140 25.85 0.10 -26.52
C PRO A 140 25.27 1.20 -25.62
N TYR A 141 24.78 2.33 -26.13
CA TYR A 141 24.22 3.43 -25.35
C TYR A 141 23.05 4.17 -26.01
N HIS A 142 22.44 3.60 -27.03
CA HIS A 142 21.29 4.22 -27.71
C HIS A 142 19.99 3.47 -27.38
N PRO A 143 18.87 4.17 -27.18
CA PRO A 143 18.72 5.65 -27.09
C PRO A 143 18.97 6.18 -25.68
N TRP A 144 19.05 5.32 -24.68
CA TRP A 144 19.32 5.62 -23.28
C TRP A 144 19.88 4.39 -22.56
N LEU A 145 20.46 4.64 -21.37
CA LEU A 145 20.84 3.57 -20.44
C LEU A 145 19.95 3.62 -19.19
N GLY A 146 19.78 2.48 -18.54
CA GLY A 146 19.22 2.37 -17.22
C GLY A 146 20.30 2.20 -16.16
N ASP A 147 19.92 2.42 -14.90
CA ASP A 147 20.78 2.23 -13.75
C ASP A 147 20.62 0.84 -13.14
N GLU A 148 21.70 0.27 -12.63
CA GLU A 148 21.68 -1.00 -11.89
C GLU A 148 20.99 -0.79 -10.52
N VAL A 149 20.36 -1.89 -10.04
CA VAL A 149 19.79 -1.95 -8.69
C VAL A 149 20.76 -2.68 -7.75
N THR A 150 21.40 -3.74 -8.27
CA THR A 150 22.32 -4.58 -7.50
C THR A 150 23.47 -3.77 -6.93
N GLY A 151 23.72 -3.96 -5.64
CA GLY A 151 24.83 -3.32 -4.94
C GLY A 151 24.66 -1.83 -4.61
N LYS A 152 23.51 -1.24 -4.93
CA LYS A 152 23.16 0.15 -4.60
C LYS A 152 22.64 0.28 -3.18
N THR A 153 22.43 1.52 -2.73
CA THR A 153 21.88 1.84 -1.43
C THR A 153 20.40 2.18 -1.51
N VAL A 154 19.56 1.53 -0.71
CA VAL A 154 18.14 1.88 -0.60
C VAL A 154 17.80 2.41 0.79
N ALA A 155 17.10 3.54 0.85
CA ALA A 155 16.44 4.02 2.06
C ALA A 155 15.03 3.45 2.13
N VAL A 156 14.71 2.78 3.23
CA VAL A 156 13.39 2.22 3.54
C VAL A 156 12.77 3.09 4.63
N ILE A 157 11.78 3.90 4.23
CA ILE A 157 11.09 4.82 5.11
C ILE A 157 9.78 4.18 5.58
N GLY A 158 9.73 3.86 6.87
CA GLY A 158 8.72 2.99 7.46
C GLY A 158 9.15 1.52 7.45
N THR A 159 9.58 1.01 8.62
CA THR A 159 10.06 -0.37 8.79
C THR A 159 9.00 -1.28 9.44
N GLY A 160 7.74 -1.01 9.15
CA GLY A 160 6.62 -1.88 9.47
C GLY A 160 6.65 -3.20 8.71
N ARG A 161 5.53 -3.92 8.64
CA ARG A 161 5.46 -5.25 7.99
C ARG A 161 5.91 -5.20 6.53
N ILE A 162 5.39 -4.25 5.73
CA ILE A 162 5.71 -4.10 4.30
C ILE A 162 7.18 -3.68 4.11
N GLY A 163 7.66 -2.68 4.87
CA GLY A 163 9.06 -2.25 4.80
C GLY A 163 10.04 -3.37 5.13
N LYS A 164 9.77 -4.19 6.16
CA LYS A 164 10.58 -5.37 6.48
C LYS A 164 10.57 -6.42 5.37
N SER A 165 9.42 -6.64 4.74
CA SER A 165 9.33 -7.54 3.59
C SER A 165 10.08 -6.99 2.37
N PHE A 166 10.04 -5.67 2.14
CA PHE A 166 10.83 -5.01 1.11
C PHE A 166 12.34 -5.15 1.37
N ILE A 167 12.79 -4.96 2.62
CA ILE A 167 14.20 -5.14 3.02
C ILE A 167 14.71 -6.54 2.65
N LYS A 168 13.91 -7.59 2.88
CA LYS A 168 14.31 -8.97 2.51
C LYS A 168 14.59 -9.11 1.01
N LYS A 169 13.84 -8.39 0.15
CA LYS A 169 14.03 -8.38 -1.30
C LYS A 169 15.27 -7.58 -1.70
N ALA A 170 15.47 -6.41 -1.08
CA ALA A 170 16.65 -5.57 -1.30
C ALA A 170 17.95 -6.31 -0.93
N VAL A 171 17.96 -7.05 0.17
CA VAL A 171 19.07 -7.91 0.59
C VAL A 171 19.38 -8.98 -0.47
N GLY A 172 18.37 -9.52 -1.13
CA GLY A 172 18.53 -10.47 -2.24
C GLY A 172 19.26 -9.89 -3.45
N PHE A 173 19.21 -8.57 -3.64
CA PHE A 173 19.90 -7.83 -4.70
C PHE A 173 21.20 -7.15 -4.21
N ASP A 174 21.76 -7.64 -3.13
CA ASP A 174 23.04 -7.17 -2.56
C ASP A 174 23.07 -5.66 -2.23
N MET A 175 21.91 -5.08 -1.95
CA MET A 175 21.79 -3.65 -1.63
C MET A 175 22.23 -3.38 -0.19
N ASP A 176 22.81 -2.20 0.04
CA ASP A 176 22.89 -1.60 1.36
C ASP A 176 21.54 -0.99 1.74
N VAL A 177 21.14 -1.12 3.00
CA VAL A 177 19.84 -0.69 3.48
C VAL A 177 19.98 0.38 4.56
N LEU A 178 19.38 1.53 4.36
CA LEU A 178 19.22 2.59 5.34
C LEU A 178 17.78 2.58 5.83
N CYS A 179 17.55 2.21 7.08
CA CYS A 179 16.23 2.18 7.69
C CYS A 179 15.93 3.53 8.36
N HIS A 180 14.68 3.98 8.21
CA HIS A 180 14.15 5.06 9.03
C HIS A 180 12.70 4.75 9.43
N ASP A 181 12.41 4.80 10.72
CA ASP A 181 11.06 4.68 11.26
C ASP A 181 10.95 5.55 12.52
N PRO A 182 10.11 6.61 12.50
CA PRO A 182 10.02 7.53 13.63
C PRO A 182 9.26 6.94 14.82
N ALA A 183 8.43 5.91 14.59
CA ALA A 183 7.60 5.31 15.62
C ALA A 183 8.32 4.19 16.36
N PHE A 184 9.12 3.38 15.65
CA PHE A 184 9.76 2.21 16.25
C PHE A 184 10.93 1.67 15.43
N GLU A 185 12.11 1.61 16.04
CA GLU A 185 13.29 0.93 15.49
C GLU A 185 13.32 -0.54 15.91
N ASP A 186 13.02 -1.47 15.01
CA ASP A 186 13.16 -2.90 15.27
C ASP A 186 14.63 -3.34 15.14
N ARG A 187 15.41 -3.04 16.17
CA ARG A 187 16.84 -3.39 16.22
C ARG A 187 17.10 -4.90 16.18
N LYS A 188 16.15 -5.72 16.68
CA LYS A 188 16.26 -7.19 16.62
C LYS A 188 16.16 -7.70 15.19
N PHE A 189 15.25 -7.12 14.39
CA PHE A 189 15.13 -7.44 12.98
C PHE A 189 16.41 -7.06 12.22
N VAL A 190 16.89 -5.83 12.41
CA VAL A 190 18.14 -5.35 11.78
C VAL A 190 19.33 -6.24 12.14
N GLU A 191 19.49 -6.60 13.40
CA GLU A 191 20.52 -7.52 13.86
C GLU A 191 20.45 -8.90 13.20
N SER A 192 19.24 -9.42 13.03
CA SER A 192 19.00 -10.69 12.33
C SER A 192 19.39 -10.62 10.86
N VAL A 193 19.06 -9.52 10.19
CA VAL A 193 19.47 -9.27 8.80
C VAL A 193 20.98 -9.14 8.69
N ARG A 194 21.64 -8.40 9.59
CA ARG A 194 23.12 -8.29 9.62
C ARG A 194 23.80 -9.65 9.68
N ARG A 195 23.32 -10.56 10.53
CA ARG A 195 23.87 -11.92 10.61
C ARG A 195 23.77 -12.67 9.29
N VAL A 196 22.68 -12.49 8.55
CA VAL A 196 22.52 -13.07 7.20
C VAL A 196 23.52 -12.45 6.22
N LEU A 197 23.68 -11.11 6.23
CA LEU A 197 24.65 -10.41 5.37
C LEU A 197 26.09 -10.84 5.67
N ASP A 198 26.44 -10.96 6.95
CA ASP A 198 27.76 -11.43 7.39
C ASP A 198 28.03 -12.88 6.95
N LEU A 199 27.02 -13.76 7.04
CA LEU A 199 27.13 -15.13 6.56
C LEU A 199 27.36 -15.16 5.04
N ARG A 200 26.58 -14.44 4.26
CA ARG A 200 26.72 -14.39 2.79
C ARG A 200 28.12 -13.92 2.37
N HIS A 201 28.66 -12.91 3.04
CA HIS A 201 30.01 -12.43 2.76
C HIS A 201 31.09 -13.45 3.15
N ARG A 202 30.99 -14.03 4.34
CA ARG A 202 31.93 -15.04 4.85
C ARG A 202 31.97 -16.30 3.96
N GLU A 203 30.82 -16.72 3.43
CA GLU A 203 30.71 -17.87 2.54
C GLU A 203 31.06 -17.52 1.06
N GLY A 204 31.52 -16.30 0.79
CA GLY A 204 31.91 -15.87 -0.57
C GLY A 204 30.77 -15.73 -1.56
N LEU A 205 29.51 -15.69 -1.09
CA LEU A 205 28.34 -15.54 -1.95
C LEU A 205 28.20 -14.13 -2.53
N VAL A 206 28.87 -13.15 -1.94
CA VAL A 206 28.88 -11.74 -2.37
C VAL A 206 30.30 -11.17 -2.31
N PRO A 207 30.69 -10.29 -3.26
CA PRO A 207 32.07 -9.79 -3.33
C PRO A 207 32.40 -8.76 -2.23
N ARG A 208 31.38 -8.11 -1.64
CA ARG A 208 31.54 -7.18 -0.54
C ARG A 208 30.46 -7.40 0.52
N ARG A 209 30.77 -7.02 1.75
CA ARG A 209 29.80 -7.02 2.85
C ARG A 209 28.80 -5.90 2.65
N GLN A 210 27.50 -6.22 2.62
CA GLN A 210 26.41 -5.27 2.64
C GLN A 210 26.14 -4.78 4.06
N THR A 211 25.51 -3.62 4.16
CA THR A 211 25.16 -3.00 5.45
C THR A 211 23.66 -2.80 5.59
N ILE A 212 23.18 -2.78 6.85
CA ILE A 212 21.84 -2.38 7.22
C ILE A 212 21.88 -1.62 8.55
N ASP A 213 21.39 -0.40 8.60
CA ASP A 213 21.38 0.43 9.79
C ASP A 213 20.15 1.36 9.84
N TYR A 214 19.70 1.69 11.07
CA TYR A 214 18.83 2.85 11.27
C TYR A 214 19.64 4.13 11.22
N VAL A 215 19.14 5.10 10.46
CA VAL A 215 19.76 6.43 10.30
C VAL A 215 18.70 7.54 10.39
N PRO A 216 19.08 8.79 10.68
CA PRO A 216 18.18 9.93 10.57
C PRO A 216 17.58 10.07 9.17
N PHE A 217 16.36 10.60 9.07
CA PHE A 217 15.62 10.69 7.81
C PHE A 217 16.38 11.42 6.72
N GLU A 218 16.87 12.61 7.01
CA GLU A 218 17.63 13.43 6.04
C GLU A 218 18.95 12.77 5.62
N GLU A 219 19.59 12.01 6.51
CA GLU A 219 20.78 11.23 6.17
C GLU A 219 20.43 10.11 5.19
N ALA A 220 19.33 9.41 5.43
CA ALA A 220 18.83 8.39 4.53
C ALA A 220 18.61 8.95 3.11
N LEU A 221 17.96 10.13 3.00
CA LEU A 221 17.70 10.78 1.70
C LEU A 221 19.00 11.14 0.96
N ARG A 222 19.99 11.70 1.65
CA ARG A 222 21.26 12.12 1.02
C ARG A 222 22.12 10.95 0.55
N ARG A 223 22.05 9.81 1.24
CA ARG A 223 22.93 8.66 0.97
C ARG A 223 22.34 7.66 0.00
N ALA A 224 21.01 7.57 -0.09
CA ALA A 224 20.34 6.56 -0.87
C ALA A 224 20.40 6.81 -2.39
N ASP A 225 20.50 5.73 -3.15
CA ASP A 225 20.27 5.69 -4.60
C ASP A 225 18.79 5.42 -4.91
N PHE A 226 18.09 4.80 -3.97
CA PHE A 226 16.67 4.53 -4.02
C PHE A 226 16.02 4.90 -2.68
N VAL A 227 14.86 5.56 -2.72
CA VAL A 227 14.04 5.84 -1.53
C VAL A 227 12.69 5.17 -1.72
N SER A 228 12.34 4.24 -0.82
CA SER A 228 11.06 3.51 -0.87
C SER A 228 10.21 3.84 0.37
N LEU A 229 8.98 4.30 0.14
CA LEU A 229 8.07 4.77 1.18
C LEU A 229 7.08 3.66 1.58
N HIS A 230 7.05 3.34 2.88
CA HIS A 230 6.19 2.30 3.47
C HIS A 230 5.50 2.79 4.76
N VAL A 231 5.26 4.09 4.86
CA VAL A 231 4.62 4.75 5.99
C VAL A 231 3.11 4.81 5.85
N ALA A 232 2.38 4.84 6.96
CA ALA A 232 0.98 5.23 6.96
C ALA A 232 0.85 6.74 6.70
N LEU A 233 -0.30 7.19 6.17
CA LEU A 233 -0.61 8.61 6.08
C LEU A 233 -1.04 9.12 7.45
N THR A 234 -0.37 10.14 7.93
CA THR A 234 -0.75 10.91 9.13
C THR A 234 -0.64 12.40 8.83
N ARG A 235 -1.63 13.18 9.30
CA ARG A 235 -1.68 14.62 9.10
C ARG A 235 -1.08 15.38 10.30
N PRO A 236 -0.75 16.67 10.15
CA PRO A 236 -0.36 17.50 11.27
C PRO A 236 -1.40 17.42 12.40
N GLY A 237 -0.93 17.14 13.62
CA GLY A 237 -1.78 16.95 14.81
C GLY A 237 -2.25 15.50 15.05
N GLU A 238 -2.07 14.60 14.10
CA GLU A 238 -2.40 13.16 14.27
C GLU A 238 -1.20 12.33 14.76
N SER A 239 0.01 12.87 14.59
CA SER A 239 1.27 12.20 14.95
C SER A 239 2.34 13.25 15.24
N ASP A 240 3.30 12.90 16.09
CA ASP A 240 4.51 13.70 16.34
C ASP A 240 5.40 13.78 15.10
N TRP A 241 5.22 12.88 14.14
CA TRP A 241 5.91 12.85 12.87
C TRP A 241 4.90 12.66 11.71
N PRO A 242 4.23 13.74 11.29
CA PRO A 242 3.24 13.68 10.23
C PRO A 242 3.90 13.30 8.89
N THR A 243 3.21 12.45 8.14
CA THR A 243 3.70 11.93 6.85
C THR A 243 3.01 12.58 5.65
N TYR A 244 2.03 13.45 5.88
CA TYR A 244 1.43 14.26 4.82
C TYR A 244 2.50 15.18 4.20
N HIS A 245 2.68 15.09 2.88
CA HIS A 245 3.76 15.75 2.13
C HIS A 245 5.14 15.51 2.78
N LEU A 246 5.36 14.29 3.28
CA LEU A 246 6.67 13.90 3.81
C LEU A 246 7.77 14.11 2.78
N MET A 247 7.50 13.86 1.51
CA MET A 247 8.41 14.17 0.40
C MET A 247 7.95 15.48 -0.25
N ASP A 248 8.32 16.57 0.40
CA ASP A 248 8.18 17.95 -0.07
C ASP A 248 9.35 18.39 -0.97
N GLU A 249 9.29 19.62 -1.50
CA GLU A 249 10.35 20.20 -2.34
C GLU A 249 11.72 20.13 -1.67
N ARG A 250 11.82 20.53 -0.40
CA ARG A 250 13.09 20.55 0.35
C ARG A 250 13.71 19.16 0.45
N ARG A 251 12.89 18.16 0.72
CA ARG A 251 13.37 16.78 0.90
C ARG A 251 13.69 16.10 -0.42
N LEU A 252 12.96 16.40 -1.48
CA LEU A 252 13.30 15.94 -2.83
C LEU A 252 14.66 16.51 -3.29
N GLN A 253 14.96 17.77 -2.96
CA GLN A 253 16.27 18.40 -3.24
C GLN A 253 17.42 17.82 -2.40
N MET A 254 17.13 17.14 -1.29
CA MET A 254 18.16 16.45 -0.49
C MET A 254 18.59 15.12 -1.10
N MET A 255 17.78 14.53 -1.97
CA MET A 255 18.12 13.27 -2.64
C MET A 255 19.25 13.52 -3.66
N LYS A 256 19.93 12.42 -4.02
CA LYS A 256 20.93 12.48 -5.10
C LYS A 256 20.25 12.78 -6.45
N PRO A 257 20.85 13.54 -7.35
CA PRO A 257 20.32 13.73 -8.71
C PRO A 257 20.18 12.41 -9.51
N THR A 258 20.88 11.37 -9.08
CA THR A 258 20.80 10.00 -9.63
C THR A 258 19.83 9.11 -8.90
N ALA A 259 19.15 9.58 -7.85
CA ALA A 259 18.27 8.76 -7.03
C ALA A 259 16.87 8.60 -7.61
N TYR A 260 16.20 7.54 -7.17
CA TYR A 260 14.83 7.20 -7.56
C TYR A 260 13.92 7.15 -6.32
N LEU A 261 12.69 7.67 -6.46
CA LEU A 261 11.64 7.61 -5.42
C LEU A 261 10.60 6.55 -5.77
N VAL A 262 10.20 5.75 -4.79
CA VAL A 262 9.12 4.75 -4.93
C VAL A 262 8.06 5.00 -3.85
N ASN A 263 6.80 5.10 -4.27
CA ASN A 263 5.67 5.22 -3.35
C ASN A 263 4.58 4.19 -3.66
N THR A 264 4.45 3.20 -2.77
CA THR A 264 3.36 2.21 -2.74
C THR A 264 2.60 2.28 -1.41
N SER A 265 2.71 3.40 -0.69
CA SER A 265 2.07 3.61 0.60
C SER A 265 0.76 4.39 0.48
N ARG A 266 0.83 5.72 0.47
CA ARG A 266 -0.30 6.64 0.23
C ARG A 266 0.14 7.82 -0.62
N GLY A 267 -0.72 8.25 -1.55
CA GLY A 267 -0.43 9.36 -2.46
C GLY A 267 0.00 10.64 -1.74
N PRO A 268 -0.79 11.15 -0.77
CA PRO A 268 -0.47 12.39 -0.06
C PRO A 268 0.80 12.36 0.82
N VAL A 269 1.56 11.26 0.84
CA VAL A 269 2.91 11.22 1.45
C VAL A 269 3.91 11.98 0.58
N VAL A 270 3.64 12.13 -0.71
CA VAL A 270 4.45 12.87 -1.67
C VAL A 270 3.66 14.09 -2.15
N ASP A 271 4.27 15.26 -2.12
CA ASP A 271 3.76 16.44 -2.81
C ASP A 271 3.94 16.24 -4.33
N GLU A 272 2.85 16.00 -5.06
CA GLU A 272 2.88 15.70 -6.50
C GLU A 272 3.39 16.88 -7.34
N ASN A 273 3.12 18.12 -6.92
CA ASN A 273 3.63 19.31 -7.60
C ASN A 273 5.15 19.42 -7.43
N ALA A 274 5.64 19.22 -6.22
CA ALA A 274 7.08 19.21 -5.94
C ALA A 274 7.78 18.04 -6.67
N LEU A 275 7.16 16.86 -6.73
CA LEU A 275 7.72 15.72 -7.45
C LEU A 275 7.80 15.96 -8.96
N ALA A 276 6.73 16.48 -9.58
CA ALA A 276 6.74 16.80 -11.00
C ALA A 276 7.87 17.80 -11.34
N ARG A 277 8.03 18.83 -10.51
CA ARG A 277 9.10 19.81 -10.63
C ARG A 277 10.48 19.18 -10.43
N ALA A 278 10.65 18.33 -9.42
CA ALA A 278 11.92 17.63 -9.16
C ALA A 278 12.37 16.77 -10.35
N LEU A 279 11.41 16.10 -11.01
CA LEU A 279 11.69 15.30 -12.20
C LEU A 279 12.01 16.17 -13.42
N LEU A 280 11.30 17.29 -13.62
CA LEU A 280 11.54 18.21 -14.74
C LEU A 280 12.89 18.89 -14.61
N GLU A 281 13.23 19.39 -13.43
CA GLU A 281 14.46 20.11 -13.15
C GLU A 281 15.65 19.17 -12.87
N GLY A 282 15.41 17.85 -12.74
CA GLY A 282 16.47 16.85 -12.58
C GLY A 282 17.07 16.81 -11.16
N TRP A 283 16.28 17.14 -10.12
CA TRP A 283 16.70 16.96 -8.74
C TRP A 283 16.85 15.49 -8.37
N ILE A 284 16.03 14.63 -9.03
CA ILE A 284 16.12 13.17 -8.96
C ILE A 284 16.03 12.55 -10.35
N ALA A 285 16.52 11.34 -10.51
CA ALA A 285 16.57 10.63 -11.79
C ALA A 285 15.21 10.10 -12.24
N GLY A 286 14.34 9.69 -11.29
CA GLY A 286 13.04 9.17 -11.62
C GLY A 286 12.20 8.82 -10.40
N ALA A 287 10.94 8.44 -10.66
CA ALA A 287 10.02 7.96 -9.63
C ALA A 287 9.10 6.86 -10.15
N ALA A 288 8.60 6.02 -9.24
CA ALA A 288 7.57 5.04 -9.49
C ALA A 288 6.47 5.16 -8.42
N LEU A 289 5.26 5.43 -8.85
CA LEU A 289 4.10 5.68 -7.99
C LEU A 289 3.00 4.65 -8.26
N ASP A 290 2.50 4.05 -7.20
CA ASP A 290 1.30 3.20 -7.25
C ASP A 290 0.07 3.93 -6.69
N VAL A 291 0.27 5.05 -6.02
CA VAL A 291 -0.74 5.82 -5.30
C VAL A 291 -0.60 7.30 -5.58
N PHE A 292 -1.74 8.04 -5.51
CA PHE A 292 -1.81 9.45 -5.86
C PHE A 292 -2.57 10.25 -4.80
N GLU A 293 -2.33 11.58 -4.75
CA GLU A 293 -3.05 12.47 -3.82
C GLU A 293 -4.56 12.42 -4.03
N LYS A 294 -4.97 12.30 -5.29
CA LYS A 294 -6.36 12.08 -5.68
C LYS A 294 -6.43 10.89 -6.62
N GLU A 295 -7.26 9.91 -6.27
CA GLU A 295 -7.51 8.71 -7.04
C GLU A 295 -8.98 8.66 -7.51
N PRO A 296 -9.26 8.43 -8.81
CA PRO A 296 -8.31 8.34 -9.94
C PRO A 296 -7.51 9.62 -10.18
N LEU A 297 -6.27 9.48 -10.70
CA LEU A 297 -5.40 10.62 -11.01
C LEU A 297 -6.09 11.59 -11.99
N PRO A 298 -6.30 12.86 -11.63
CA PRO A 298 -6.99 13.85 -12.47
C PRO A 298 -6.29 14.09 -13.82
N ALA A 299 -7.04 14.52 -14.81
CA ALA A 299 -6.50 14.81 -16.15
C ALA A 299 -5.49 15.98 -16.11
N GLU A 300 -5.72 16.94 -15.21
CA GLU A 300 -4.89 18.12 -15.00
C GLU A 300 -3.67 17.91 -14.11
N SER A 301 -3.45 16.69 -13.59
CA SER A 301 -2.31 16.40 -12.72
C SER A 301 -0.98 16.73 -13.42
N PRO A 302 -0.06 17.43 -12.74
CA PRO A 302 1.27 17.74 -13.28
C PRO A 302 2.10 16.49 -13.57
N LEU A 303 1.77 15.36 -12.96
CA LEU A 303 2.41 14.08 -13.22
C LEU A 303 2.12 13.51 -14.62
N ARG A 304 1.10 14.02 -15.31
CA ARG A 304 0.76 13.64 -16.70
C ARG A 304 1.55 14.35 -17.76
N ASP A 305 2.50 15.21 -17.40
CA ASP A 305 3.36 15.90 -18.36
C ASP A 305 4.17 14.88 -19.17
N ASP A 306 4.07 14.94 -20.50
CA ASP A 306 4.75 14.02 -21.42
C ASP A 306 6.28 14.03 -21.28
N ARG A 307 6.86 15.13 -20.81
CA ARG A 307 8.30 15.24 -20.52
C ARG A 307 8.75 14.28 -19.41
N LEU A 308 7.83 13.80 -18.58
CA LEU A 308 8.10 12.88 -17.48
C LEU A 308 8.08 11.41 -17.92
N LYS A 309 7.63 11.08 -19.12
CA LYS A 309 7.40 9.68 -19.56
C LYS A 309 8.62 8.74 -19.49
N LEU A 310 9.84 9.27 -19.50
CA LEU A 310 11.06 8.48 -19.33
C LEU A 310 11.54 8.40 -17.87
N LYS A 311 11.02 9.28 -17.00
CA LYS A 311 11.45 9.42 -15.61
C LYS A 311 10.41 8.92 -14.61
N LEU A 312 9.13 8.87 -14.99
CA LEU A 312 8.01 8.54 -14.11
C LEU A 312 7.27 7.27 -14.56
N ARG A 313 7.01 6.36 -13.63
CA ARG A 313 6.12 5.21 -13.79
C ARG A 313 4.93 5.38 -12.85
N MET A 314 3.72 5.14 -13.37
CA MET A 314 2.47 5.32 -12.64
C MET A 314 1.61 4.06 -12.78
N PHE A 315 1.06 3.60 -11.64
CA PHE A 315 0.21 2.42 -11.56
C PHE A 315 -1.06 2.79 -10.80
N HIS A 316 -2.14 2.04 -11.00
CA HIS A 316 -3.48 2.38 -10.53
C HIS A 316 -3.82 1.68 -9.20
N HIS A 317 -3.01 1.91 -8.16
CA HIS A 317 -3.15 1.29 -6.85
C HIS A 317 -3.15 -0.25 -6.94
N PHE A 318 -2.11 -0.76 -7.56
CA PHE A 318 -2.00 -2.14 -8.03
C PHE A 318 -1.13 -3.02 -7.13
N ALA A 319 -0.44 -2.46 -6.14
CA ALA A 319 0.58 -3.16 -5.36
C ALA A 319 0.09 -4.43 -4.66
N SER A 320 -1.17 -4.51 -4.27
CA SER A 320 -1.76 -5.73 -3.68
C SER A 320 -2.32 -6.72 -4.71
N ALA A 321 -2.23 -6.45 -6.02
CA ALA A 321 -2.97 -7.17 -7.06
C ALA A 321 -2.39 -8.54 -7.43
N GLY A 322 -1.82 -9.25 -6.48
CA GLY A 322 -1.58 -10.68 -6.62
C GLY A 322 -2.91 -11.45 -6.63
N ARG A 323 -3.07 -12.42 -7.55
CA ARG A 323 -4.32 -13.20 -7.67
C ARG A 323 -4.70 -13.87 -6.34
N ALA A 324 -3.75 -14.58 -5.71
CA ALA A 324 -3.98 -15.22 -4.42
C ALA A 324 -4.22 -14.17 -3.33
N THR A 325 -3.43 -13.10 -3.30
CA THR A 325 -3.53 -12.01 -2.32
C THR A 325 -4.91 -11.34 -2.32
N ARG A 326 -5.48 -11.05 -3.49
CA ARG A 326 -6.81 -10.40 -3.54
C ARG A 326 -7.95 -11.38 -3.41
N LEU A 327 -7.91 -12.53 -4.09
CA LEU A 327 -9.10 -13.35 -4.35
C LEU A 327 -9.18 -14.65 -3.54
N SER A 328 -8.09 -15.09 -2.86
CA SER A 328 -8.16 -16.34 -2.09
C SER A 328 -9.25 -16.26 -1.02
N PRO A 329 -10.10 -17.29 -0.92
CA PRO A 329 -11.11 -17.41 0.14
C PRO A 329 -10.50 -17.79 1.49
N ASP A 330 -9.21 -18.18 1.52
CA ASP A 330 -8.48 -18.48 2.74
C ASP A 330 -8.12 -17.16 3.48
N PRO A 331 -8.54 -16.98 4.75
CA PRO A 331 -8.31 -15.75 5.50
C PRO A 331 -6.83 -15.48 5.84
N ASP A 332 -5.97 -16.46 5.75
CA ASP A 332 -4.54 -16.32 6.02
C ASP A 332 -3.72 -16.01 4.75
N VAL A 333 -4.36 -16.13 3.58
CA VAL A 333 -3.75 -15.92 2.26
C VAL A 333 -4.35 -14.72 1.54
N GLY A 334 -5.68 -14.56 1.55
CA GLY A 334 -6.40 -13.62 0.73
C GLY A 334 -7.12 -12.50 1.48
N MET A 335 -7.13 -11.32 0.87
CA MET A 335 -7.88 -10.16 1.36
C MET A 335 -9.38 -10.50 1.44
N ALA A 336 -9.96 -11.00 0.35
CA ALA A 336 -11.35 -11.42 0.29
C ALA A 336 -11.70 -12.47 1.39
N GLY A 337 -10.83 -13.46 1.57
CA GLY A 337 -10.99 -14.47 2.61
C GLY A 337 -10.99 -13.87 4.01
N ARG A 338 -10.08 -12.94 4.30
CA ARG A 338 -9.97 -12.25 5.60
C ARG A 338 -11.15 -11.33 5.86
N THR A 339 -11.59 -10.57 4.85
CA THR A 339 -12.77 -9.71 4.92
C THR A 339 -14.01 -10.52 5.28
N VAL A 340 -14.26 -11.61 4.56
CA VAL A 340 -15.37 -12.52 4.83
C VAL A 340 -15.25 -13.18 6.20
N GLN A 341 -14.04 -13.59 6.61
CA GLN A 341 -13.82 -14.19 7.92
C GLN A 341 -14.15 -13.21 9.05
N ALA A 342 -13.79 -11.94 8.92
CA ALA A 342 -14.13 -10.92 9.91
C ALA A 342 -15.66 -10.74 10.06
N VAL A 343 -16.40 -10.75 8.95
CA VAL A 343 -17.87 -10.74 8.97
C VAL A 343 -18.40 -11.95 9.73
N ILE A 344 -17.91 -13.15 9.42
CA ILE A 344 -18.34 -14.39 10.07
C ILE A 344 -18.08 -14.35 11.58
N ASP A 345 -16.88 -13.96 11.97
CA ASP A 345 -16.43 -13.99 13.37
C ASP A 345 -17.23 -13.01 14.25
N VAL A 346 -17.57 -11.84 13.70
CA VAL A 346 -18.40 -10.86 14.42
C VAL A 346 -19.85 -11.29 14.47
N LEU A 347 -20.45 -11.72 13.35
CA LEU A 347 -21.88 -12.07 13.30
C LEU A 347 -22.20 -13.34 14.10
N GLU A 348 -21.28 -14.30 14.14
CA GLU A 348 -21.43 -15.55 14.95
C GLU A 348 -20.92 -15.37 16.40
N ASN A 349 -20.41 -14.18 16.75
CA ASN A 349 -19.85 -13.90 18.09
C ASN A 349 -18.79 -14.93 18.53
N ARG A 350 -17.92 -15.37 17.62
CA ARG A 350 -16.95 -16.47 17.86
C ARG A 350 -15.97 -16.20 18.99
N TYR A 351 -15.69 -14.95 19.26
CA TYR A 351 -14.71 -14.52 20.27
C TYR A 351 -15.35 -13.92 21.53
N GLY A 352 -16.70 -13.95 21.63
CA GLY A 352 -17.44 -13.39 22.76
C GLY A 352 -17.48 -11.86 22.84
N SER A 353 -16.65 -11.16 22.06
CA SER A 353 -16.64 -9.71 21.91
C SER A 353 -15.98 -9.33 20.58
N PRO A 354 -16.49 -8.30 19.87
CA PRO A 354 -15.85 -7.79 18.65
C PRO A 354 -14.40 -7.35 18.85
N GLY A 355 -14.05 -6.78 20.00
CA GLY A 355 -12.68 -6.35 20.31
C GLY A 355 -11.67 -7.49 20.42
N LYS A 356 -12.11 -8.73 20.55
CA LYS A 356 -11.26 -9.93 20.55
C LYS A 356 -11.06 -10.53 19.17
N VAL A 357 -11.83 -10.13 18.17
CA VAL A 357 -11.66 -10.60 16.79
C VAL A 357 -10.31 -10.11 16.26
N PRO A 358 -9.45 -11.00 15.73
CA PRO A 358 -8.07 -10.62 15.36
C PRO A 358 -7.96 -9.46 14.38
N TYR A 359 -8.89 -9.37 13.45
CA TYR A 359 -8.88 -8.43 12.32
C TYR A 359 -9.58 -7.10 12.59
N VAL A 360 -10.28 -6.96 13.72
CA VAL A 360 -10.93 -5.71 14.10
C VAL A 360 -9.88 -4.67 14.47
N VAL A 361 -10.01 -3.47 13.91
CA VAL A 361 -9.05 -2.35 14.05
C VAL A 361 -9.33 -1.53 15.30
N ASN A 362 -10.60 -1.22 15.56
CA ASN A 362 -11.02 -0.37 16.69
C ASN A 362 -11.37 -1.19 17.94
N LYS A 363 -10.45 -2.04 18.36
CA LYS A 363 -10.61 -2.98 19.50
C LYS A 363 -10.91 -2.27 20.82
N GLU A 364 -10.36 -1.08 20.98
CA GLU A 364 -10.49 -0.24 22.18
C GLU A 364 -11.93 0.24 22.46
N ALA A 365 -12.83 0.12 21.50
CA ALA A 365 -14.24 0.49 21.65
C ALA A 365 -15.11 -0.60 22.35
N PHE A 366 -14.54 -1.81 22.65
CA PHE A 366 -15.30 -3.00 23.08
C PHE A 366 -14.77 -3.67 24.35
#